data_2931b275303ffe516ff86d1c7ae6306e
#
_entry.id   2931b275303ffe516ff86d1c7ae6306e
#
_cell.length_a   1.000
_cell.length_b   1.000
_cell.length_c   1.000
_cell.angle_alpha   90.00
_cell.angle_beta   90.00
_cell.angle_gamma   90.00
#
_symmetry.space_group_name_H-M   'P 1'
#
loop_
_entity.id
_entity.type
_entity.pdbx_description
1 polymer ?
#
loop_
_entity_poly.entity_id
_entity_poly.type
_entity_poly.pdbx_seq_one_letter_code
_entity_poly.pdbx_strand_id
1 'polypeptide(L)'
;MPSTRQRQRGKTMLFNPNTEDYSHLDPASKQIMKKTIDYFESRGKQKLKADYHERVWYADFIDFLKENKVFSTLLTPQAYGKDNPDARWDTRRICDFNELLGFYNLSHWYTWQVSILGLGPLWMSPNEKIKQKTADMLADGHIFAFGLSEKNHGADLYSSDMSLTPLGEGRYVADGGKYYIGNANKAGIVSTFGKNTETGEYVWFAADPEHDNYDLVQNVVDWEGYVAEYALNGYPVTEDDILSTGSEAWDSALNTINVGKFNLGWAALGIAEHAFYEGLNHAASRNLYGKWVTDFPHIKQLFMDAYTRICAMKLFSQRAADYFRCASADDRRYLLYNPIVKMKVPTQGELVTNLIWDVIAAKGFEKNTYFEIAATDIRSLPKLEGTVHVNMALIIKFMANYFFNPGQFPDIPKRDDAACDTFLFNQGPTK
;
A
#
# COMPACT_ATOMS: atom_id res chain seq x y z
N MET A 1 40.67 -8.61 35.89
CA MET A 1 39.25 -8.40 35.60
C MET A 1 39.15 -7.46 34.42
N PRO A 2 38.72 -7.88 33.23
CA PRO A 2 38.54 -6.95 32.12
C PRO A 2 37.13 -6.36 32.21
N SER A 3 37.06 -5.04 32.13
CA SER A 3 35.83 -4.26 32.13
C SER A 3 34.94 -4.63 30.92
N THR A 4 33.72 -5.05 31.21
CA THR A 4 32.67 -5.21 30.20
C THR A 4 32.31 -3.85 29.63
N ARG A 5 32.95 -3.47 28.52
CA ARG A 5 32.44 -2.42 27.65
C ARG A 5 31.09 -2.92 27.08
N GLN A 6 29.99 -2.44 27.62
CA GLN A 6 28.71 -2.48 26.94
C GLN A 6 28.90 -1.77 25.61
N ARG A 7 29.04 -2.54 24.53
CA ARG A 7 28.89 -1.98 23.18
C ARG A 7 27.47 -1.45 23.12
N GLN A 8 27.32 -0.13 23.02
CA GLN A 8 26.07 0.45 22.53
C GLN A 8 25.78 -0.25 21.19
N ARG A 9 24.77 -1.11 21.18
CA ARG A 9 24.27 -1.70 19.94
C ARG A 9 23.73 -0.54 19.14
N GLY A 10 24.42 -0.16 18.08
CA GLY A 10 23.92 0.82 17.11
C GLY A 10 22.54 0.35 16.61
N LYS A 11 21.60 1.29 16.44
CA LYS A 11 20.28 0.99 15.85
C LYS A 11 20.52 0.31 14.48
N THR A 12 19.95 -0.86 14.29
CA THR A 12 20.05 -1.56 12.99
C THR A 12 19.21 -0.81 11.94
N MET A 13 19.61 -0.90 10.67
CA MET A 13 18.84 -0.34 9.56
C MET A 13 17.52 -1.10 9.33
N LEU A 14 17.47 -2.37 9.72
CA LEU A 14 16.30 -3.22 9.54
C LEU A 14 15.27 -2.95 10.61
N PHE A 15 14.00 -2.96 10.22
CA PHE A 15 12.87 -2.96 11.15
C PHE A 15 12.96 -4.19 12.06
N ASN A 16 12.79 -3.95 13.36
CA ASN A 16 12.73 -5.01 14.35
C ASN A 16 11.64 -4.66 15.39
N PRO A 17 10.53 -5.39 15.42
CA PRO A 17 9.39 -5.08 16.29
C PRO A 17 9.76 -5.05 17.79
N ASN A 18 10.77 -5.82 18.20
CA ASN A 18 11.20 -5.87 19.61
C ASN A 18 12.02 -4.64 20.06
N THR A 19 12.56 -3.86 19.14
CA THR A 19 13.48 -2.75 19.45
C THR A 19 13.08 -1.43 18.82
N GLU A 20 12.10 -1.44 17.88
CA GLU A 20 11.65 -0.20 17.24
C GLU A 20 10.84 0.63 18.24
N ASP A 21 11.28 1.85 18.47
CA ASP A 21 10.68 2.76 19.43
C ASP A 21 9.84 3.87 18.80
N TYR A 22 9.93 4.01 17.47
CA TYR A 22 9.25 5.06 16.70
C TYR A 22 9.45 6.47 17.30
N SER A 23 10.64 6.73 17.87
CA SER A 23 10.94 7.99 18.53
C SER A 23 10.88 9.23 17.62
N HIS A 24 10.90 9.00 16.33
CA HIS A 24 10.78 10.03 15.29
C HIS A 24 9.33 10.40 14.94
N LEU A 25 8.34 9.66 15.45
CA LEU A 25 6.92 9.92 15.24
C LEU A 25 6.30 10.66 16.43
N ASP A 26 5.20 11.36 16.17
CA ASP A 26 4.36 11.95 17.21
C ASP A 26 3.74 10.87 18.11
N PRO A 27 3.26 11.25 19.32
CA PRO A 27 2.76 10.27 20.31
C PRO A 27 1.60 9.39 19.80
N ALA A 28 0.64 9.96 19.04
CA ALA A 28 -0.51 9.22 18.55
C ALA A 28 -0.09 8.20 17.47
N SER A 29 0.73 8.62 16.52
CA SER A 29 1.30 7.75 15.50
C SER A 29 2.13 6.62 16.11
N LYS A 30 3.00 6.95 17.06
CA LYS A 30 3.79 5.97 17.83
C LYS A 30 2.91 4.93 18.54
N GLN A 31 1.81 5.37 19.15
CA GLN A 31 0.88 4.47 19.82
C GLN A 31 0.20 3.52 18.83
N ILE A 32 -0.21 4.01 17.66
CA ILE A 32 -0.79 3.17 16.59
C ILE A 32 0.21 2.09 16.16
N MET A 33 1.47 2.47 15.89
CA MET A 33 2.50 1.50 15.48
C MET A 33 2.69 0.41 16.54
N LYS A 34 2.83 0.80 17.81
CA LYS A 34 3.01 -0.16 18.91
C LYS A 34 1.83 -1.09 19.10
N LYS A 35 0.60 -0.56 19.09
CA LYS A 35 -0.61 -1.39 19.19
C LYS A 35 -0.73 -2.36 18.01
N THR A 36 -0.31 -1.95 16.81
CA THR A 36 -0.31 -2.83 15.64
C THR A 36 0.72 -3.94 15.77
N ILE A 37 1.92 -3.65 16.30
CA ILE A 37 2.91 -4.69 16.65
C ILE A 37 2.31 -5.67 17.66
N ASP A 38 1.74 -5.16 18.75
CA ASP A 38 1.15 -5.98 19.82
C ASP A 38 0.01 -6.87 19.29
N TYR A 39 -0.80 -6.36 18.36
CA TYR A 39 -1.85 -7.12 17.68
C TYR A 39 -1.26 -8.35 16.98
N PHE A 40 -0.23 -8.19 16.16
CA PHE A 40 0.38 -9.29 15.43
C PHE A 40 1.20 -10.22 16.32
N GLU A 41 1.98 -9.70 17.25
CA GLU A 41 2.79 -10.50 18.17
C GLU A 41 1.91 -11.37 19.11
N SER A 42 0.76 -10.85 19.55
CA SER A 42 -0.18 -11.62 20.39
C SER A 42 -0.83 -12.79 19.65
N ARG A 43 -1.00 -12.70 18.33
CA ARG A 43 -1.48 -13.81 17.49
C ARG A 43 -0.41 -14.85 17.25
N GLY A 44 0.81 -14.40 17.05
CA GLY A 44 1.97 -15.23 16.75
C GLY A 44 1.98 -15.82 15.34
N LYS A 45 3.16 -16.19 14.87
CA LYS A 45 3.40 -16.67 13.50
C LYS A 45 2.57 -17.87 13.08
N GLN A 46 2.33 -18.82 14.01
CA GLN A 46 1.59 -20.05 13.67
C GLN A 46 0.13 -19.74 13.33
N LYS A 47 -0.51 -18.85 14.09
CA LYS A 47 -1.89 -18.45 13.83
C LYS A 47 -1.98 -17.67 12.51
N LEU A 48 -1.11 -16.66 12.31
CA LEU A 48 -1.06 -15.89 11.06
C LEU A 48 -0.87 -16.80 9.85
N LYS A 49 0.00 -17.79 9.96
CA LYS A 49 0.24 -18.74 8.87
C LYS A 49 -0.93 -19.69 8.63
N ALA A 50 -1.60 -20.15 9.68
CA ALA A 50 -2.80 -20.99 9.56
C ALA A 50 -3.92 -20.22 8.85
N ASP A 51 -4.19 -18.98 9.28
CA ASP A 51 -5.20 -18.12 8.69
C ASP A 51 -4.93 -17.83 7.21
N TYR A 52 -3.66 -17.58 6.87
CA TYR A 52 -3.23 -17.39 5.49
C TYR A 52 -3.54 -18.61 4.60
N HIS A 53 -3.20 -19.81 5.04
CA HIS A 53 -3.44 -21.03 4.27
C HIS A 53 -4.90 -21.49 4.25
N GLU A 54 -5.65 -21.21 5.32
CA GLU A 54 -7.09 -21.46 5.41
C GLU A 54 -7.92 -20.35 4.77
N ARG A 55 -7.27 -19.26 4.32
CA ARG A 55 -7.89 -18.08 3.69
C ARG A 55 -8.97 -17.45 4.57
N VAL A 56 -8.66 -17.33 5.84
CA VAL A 56 -9.58 -16.73 6.82
C VAL A 56 -9.62 -15.24 6.63
N TRP A 57 -10.80 -14.70 6.33
CA TRP A 57 -10.98 -13.25 6.29
C TRP A 57 -10.70 -12.63 7.67
N TYR A 58 -9.84 -11.65 7.71
CA TYR A 58 -9.31 -11.00 8.90
C TYR A 58 -10.26 -9.96 9.50
N ALA A 59 -11.52 -10.35 9.81
CA ALA A 59 -12.53 -9.47 10.39
C ALA A 59 -12.07 -8.80 11.69
N ASP A 60 -11.36 -9.52 12.52
CA ASP A 60 -10.80 -9.03 13.77
C ASP A 60 -9.66 -7.99 13.60
N PHE A 61 -8.94 -8.01 12.46
CA PHE A 61 -8.06 -6.90 12.12
C PHE A 61 -8.86 -5.64 11.78
N ILE A 62 -9.97 -5.77 11.08
CA ILE A 62 -10.87 -4.64 10.81
C ILE A 62 -11.43 -4.07 12.11
N ASP A 63 -11.85 -4.93 13.05
CA ASP A 63 -12.29 -4.52 14.38
C ASP A 63 -11.17 -3.80 15.15
N PHE A 64 -9.95 -4.32 15.11
CA PHE A 64 -8.77 -3.66 15.69
C PHE A 64 -8.54 -2.27 15.08
N LEU A 65 -8.64 -2.13 13.76
CA LEU A 65 -8.46 -0.84 13.07
C LEU A 65 -9.50 0.19 13.52
N LYS A 66 -10.75 -0.24 13.69
CA LYS A 66 -11.87 0.57 14.19
C LYS A 66 -11.64 1.01 15.63
N GLU A 67 -11.46 0.05 16.54
CA GLU A 67 -11.29 0.29 17.97
C GLU A 67 -10.13 1.23 18.30
N ASN A 68 -9.05 1.15 17.52
CA ASN A 68 -7.86 1.96 17.70
C ASN A 68 -7.80 3.19 16.77
N LYS A 69 -8.85 3.45 16.02
CA LYS A 69 -8.99 4.59 15.10
C LYS A 69 -7.82 4.69 14.11
N VAL A 70 -7.29 3.54 13.66
CA VAL A 70 -6.07 3.51 12.86
C VAL A 70 -6.27 4.20 11.52
N PHE A 71 -7.24 3.76 10.72
CA PHE A 71 -7.48 4.34 9.39
C PHE A 71 -8.00 5.78 9.49
N SER A 72 -8.88 6.08 10.41
CA SER A 72 -9.39 7.45 10.60
C SER A 72 -8.29 8.42 11.01
N THR A 73 -7.30 7.99 11.77
CA THR A 73 -6.16 8.85 12.14
C THR A 73 -5.17 9.01 10.98
N LEU A 74 -4.85 7.92 10.28
CA LEU A 74 -3.79 7.92 9.27
C LEU A 74 -4.24 8.38 7.89
N LEU A 75 -5.52 8.19 7.53
CA LEU A 75 -6.06 8.37 6.16
C LEU A 75 -7.09 9.50 6.02
N THR A 76 -7.57 10.09 7.10
CA THR A 76 -8.48 11.24 7.02
C THR A 76 -7.67 12.52 6.88
N PRO A 77 -7.90 13.36 5.84
CA PRO A 77 -7.29 14.67 5.75
C PRO A 77 -7.67 15.53 6.96
N GLN A 78 -6.75 16.37 7.42
CA GLN A 78 -6.92 17.16 8.64
C GLN A 78 -8.22 17.99 8.64
N ALA A 79 -8.62 18.51 7.48
CA ALA A 79 -9.85 19.33 7.35
C ALA A 79 -11.14 18.57 7.71
N TYR A 80 -11.13 17.24 7.65
CA TYR A 80 -12.28 16.37 7.92
C TYR A 80 -12.13 15.56 9.21
N GLY A 81 -11.05 15.79 9.96
CA GLY A 81 -10.72 15.02 11.18
C GLY A 81 -11.67 15.22 12.36
N LYS A 82 -12.56 16.24 12.32
CA LYS A 82 -13.52 16.56 13.39
C LYS A 82 -12.87 16.52 14.78
N ASP A 83 -13.27 15.55 15.60
CA ASP A 83 -12.82 15.35 16.98
C ASP A 83 -11.49 14.57 17.09
N ASN A 84 -10.85 14.28 15.97
CA ASN A 84 -9.55 13.62 15.95
C ASN A 84 -8.45 14.60 15.50
N PRO A 85 -7.79 15.30 16.42
CA PRO A 85 -6.76 16.30 16.09
C PRO A 85 -5.50 15.68 15.45
N ASP A 86 -5.31 14.38 15.59
CA ASP A 86 -4.19 13.64 15.01
C ASP A 86 -4.47 13.14 13.58
N ALA A 87 -5.71 13.35 13.10
CA ALA A 87 -6.11 12.97 11.75
C ALA A 87 -5.38 13.83 10.72
N ARG A 88 -4.60 13.21 9.85
CA ARG A 88 -3.95 13.80 8.70
C ARG A 88 -3.29 12.73 7.86
N TRP A 89 -3.01 13.03 6.61
CA TRP A 89 -2.03 12.29 5.84
C TRP A 89 -0.61 12.77 6.22
N ASP A 90 0.25 11.85 6.58
CA ASP A 90 1.66 12.12 6.86
C ASP A 90 2.49 11.00 6.23
N THR A 91 3.20 11.34 5.15
CA THR A 91 3.94 10.36 4.34
C THR A 91 4.94 9.58 5.19
N ARG A 92 5.57 10.20 6.21
CA ARG A 92 6.53 9.50 7.05
C ARG A 92 5.88 8.36 7.83
N ARG A 93 4.79 8.64 8.56
CA ARG A 93 4.09 7.60 9.32
C ARG A 93 3.41 6.56 8.43
N ILE A 94 3.00 6.95 7.21
CA ILE A 94 2.48 6.04 6.19
C ILE A 94 3.57 5.05 5.74
N CYS A 95 4.80 5.51 5.52
CA CYS A 95 5.95 4.65 5.20
C CYS A 95 6.19 3.61 6.30
N ASP A 96 6.28 4.06 7.55
CA ASP A 96 6.54 3.17 8.69
C ASP A 96 5.40 2.15 8.87
N PHE A 97 4.14 2.54 8.65
CA PHE A 97 3.00 1.64 8.74
C PHE A 97 2.98 0.60 7.60
N ASN A 98 3.35 0.99 6.38
CA ASN A 98 3.50 0.06 5.26
C ASN A 98 4.59 -0.99 5.51
N GLU A 99 5.75 -0.57 6.04
CA GLU A 99 6.85 -1.47 6.39
C GLU A 99 6.42 -2.47 7.48
N LEU A 100 5.75 -1.96 8.53
CA LEU A 100 5.24 -2.77 9.63
C LEU A 100 4.23 -3.82 9.14
N LEU A 101 3.21 -3.41 8.38
CA LEU A 101 2.22 -4.35 7.88
C LEU A 101 2.84 -5.37 6.92
N GLY A 102 3.72 -4.94 6.01
CA GLY A 102 4.45 -5.84 5.11
C GLY A 102 5.33 -6.85 5.84
N PHE A 103 5.91 -6.46 6.98
CA PHE A 103 6.68 -7.37 7.82
C PHE A 103 5.84 -8.52 8.37
N TYR A 104 4.59 -8.27 8.75
CA TYR A 104 3.75 -9.29 9.37
C TYR A 104 2.88 -10.06 8.38
N ASN A 105 2.15 -9.37 7.50
CA ASN A 105 1.21 -10.04 6.60
C ASN A 105 0.81 -9.14 5.43
N LEU A 106 1.00 -9.64 4.21
CA LEU A 106 0.68 -8.88 3.01
C LEU A 106 -0.83 -8.72 2.79
N SER A 107 -1.69 -9.65 3.22
CA SER A 107 -3.15 -9.54 3.07
C SER A 107 -3.71 -8.39 3.90
N HIS A 108 -3.22 -8.23 5.13
CA HIS A 108 -3.57 -7.11 6.00
C HIS A 108 -3.05 -5.78 5.42
N TRP A 109 -1.81 -5.77 4.91
CA TRP A 109 -1.28 -4.62 4.19
C TRP A 109 -2.11 -4.30 2.94
N TYR A 110 -2.55 -5.30 2.20
CA TYR A 110 -3.33 -5.11 0.99
C TYR A 110 -4.67 -4.41 1.27
N THR A 111 -5.35 -4.76 2.36
CA THR A 111 -6.56 -4.07 2.81
C THR A 111 -6.31 -2.57 3.10
N TRP A 112 -5.19 -2.24 3.70
CA TRP A 112 -4.73 -0.88 3.90
C TRP A 112 -4.44 -0.17 2.57
N GLN A 113 -3.64 -0.78 1.70
CA GLN A 113 -3.26 -0.21 0.40
C GLN A 113 -4.48 0.07 -0.48
N VAL A 114 -5.39 -0.88 -0.58
CA VAL A 114 -6.59 -0.72 -1.41
C VAL A 114 -7.54 0.31 -0.84
N SER A 115 -7.62 0.45 0.49
CA SER A 115 -8.38 1.55 1.11
C SER A 115 -7.80 2.91 0.72
N ILE A 116 -6.47 3.07 0.68
CA ILE A 116 -5.83 4.30 0.19
C ILE A 116 -6.23 4.59 -1.26
N LEU A 117 -6.22 3.58 -2.12
CA LEU A 117 -6.64 3.73 -3.51
C LEU A 117 -8.12 4.12 -3.61
N GLY A 118 -9.00 3.44 -2.88
CA GLY A 118 -10.44 3.75 -2.87
C GLY A 118 -10.75 5.17 -2.37
N LEU A 119 -9.96 5.65 -1.40
CA LEU A 119 -10.08 6.98 -0.85
C LEU A 119 -9.59 8.10 -1.79
N GLY A 120 -8.70 7.79 -2.74
CA GLY A 120 -8.14 8.80 -3.64
C GLY A 120 -9.22 9.60 -4.38
N PRO A 121 -10.12 8.99 -5.17
CA PRO A 121 -11.20 9.72 -5.86
C PRO A 121 -12.16 10.44 -4.89
N LEU A 122 -12.38 9.90 -3.70
CA LEU A 122 -13.24 10.51 -2.68
C LEU A 122 -12.62 11.80 -2.14
N TRP A 123 -11.33 11.80 -1.76
CA TRP A 123 -10.65 12.99 -1.24
C TRP A 123 -10.39 14.06 -2.30
N MET A 124 -10.22 13.68 -3.57
CA MET A 124 -10.06 14.62 -4.69
C MET A 124 -11.37 15.12 -5.26
N SER A 125 -12.52 14.60 -4.81
CA SER A 125 -13.84 15.02 -5.28
C SER A 125 -14.13 16.49 -4.88
N PRO A 126 -14.80 17.27 -5.73
CA PRO A 126 -15.39 18.55 -5.32
C PRO A 126 -16.63 18.40 -4.45
N ASN A 127 -17.17 17.19 -4.29
CA ASN A 127 -18.38 16.93 -3.50
C ASN A 127 -18.05 16.87 -2.00
N GLU A 128 -18.32 17.97 -1.29
CA GLU A 128 -18.05 18.07 0.16
C GLU A 128 -18.91 17.12 1.00
N LYS A 129 -20.14 16.80 0.56
CA LYS A 129 -20.99 15.84 1.29
C LYS A 129 -20.39 14.45 1.32
N ILE A 130 -19.86 13.98 0.17
CA ILE A 130 -19.24 12.65 0.09
C ILE A 130 -17.93 12.58 0.90
N LYS A 131 -17.14 13.66 0.93
CA LYS A 131 -15.93 13.72 1.76
C LYS A 131 -16.28 13.60 3.24
N GLN A 132 -17.31 14.31 3.69
CA GLN A 132 -17.75 14.22 5.08
C GLN A 132 -18.28 12.82 5.41
N LYS A 133 -19.11 12.23 4.53
CA LYS A 133 -19.58 10.84 4.66
C LYS A 133 -18.40 9.87 4.74
N THR A 134 -17.38 10.05 3.89
CA THR A 134 -16.16 9.23 3.89
C THR A 134 -15.40 9.32 5.21
N ALA A 135 -15.27 10.52 5.79
CA ALA A 135 -14.61 10.71 7.09
C ALA A 135 -15.39 10.00 8.21
N ASP A 136 -16.71 10.10 8.21
CA ASP A 136 -17.57 9.43 9.19
C ASP A 136 -17.45 7.90 9.06
N MET A 137 -17.47 7.37 7.85
CA MET A 137 -17.28 5.94 7.59
C MET A 137 -15.89 5.42 8.00
N LEU A 138 -14.82 6.21 7.77
CA LEU A 138 -13.49 5.89 8.29
C LEU A 138 -13.46 5.84 9.82
N ALA A 139 -14.15 6.78 10.49
CA ALA A 139 -14.26 6.79 11.94
C ALA A 139 -15.01 5.55 12.46
N ASP A 140 -15.98 5.05 11.70
CA ASP A 140 -16.73 3.83 11.98
C ASP A 140 -15.98 2.54 11.59
N GLY A 141 -14.77 2.65 11.03
CA GLY A 141 -13.90 1.52 10.72
C GLY A 141 -14.15 0.87 9.36
N HIS A 142 -14.86 1.54 8.45
CA HIS A 142 -15.03 1.04 7.09
C HIS A 142 -13.71 1.04 6.32
N ILE A 143 -13.56 0.05 5.43
CA ILE A 143 -12.53 -0.02 4.40
C ILE A 143 -13.10 0.43 3.06
N PHE A 144 -12.24 0.71 2.09
CA PHE A 144 -12.61 1.27 0.80
C PHE A 144 -12.04 0.45 -0.34
N ALA A 145 -12.64 0.57 -1.53
CA ALA A 145 -12.22 -0.13 -2.73
C ALA A 145 -12.11 0.79 -3.93
N PHE A 146 -11.26 0.38 -4.90
CA PHE A 146 -10.91 1.15 -6.08
C PHE A 146 -11.32 0.39 -7.35
N GLY A 147 -12.51 0.67 -7.84
CA GLY A 147 -13.13 0.02 -8.98
C GLY A 147 -12.66 0.60 -10.31
N LEU A 148 -11.35 0.45 -10.63
CA LEU A 148 -10.77 1.00 -11.86
C LEU A 148 -10.67 -0.05 -12.97
N SER A 149 -9.96 -1.16 -12.74
CA SER A 149 -9.64 -2.15 -13.77
C SER A 149 -10.81 -3.04 -14.13
N GLU A 150 -10.79 -3.52 -15.37
CA GLU A 150 -11.79 -4.42 -15.94
C GLU A 150 -11.12 -5.68 -16.50
N LYS A 151 -11.88 -6.74 -16.71
CA LYS A 151 -11.35 -8.04 -17.13
C LYS A 151 -10.53 -7.96 -18.42
N ASN A 152 -10.96 -7.12 -19.36
CA ASN A 152 -10.29 -6.91 -20.64
C ASN A 152 -9.39 -5.67 -20.65
N HIS A 153 -9.49 -4.78 -19.65
CA HIS A 153 -8.84 -3.46 -19.59
C HIS A 153 -8.11 -3.27 -18.27
N GLY A 154 -6.91 -3.87 -18.14
CA GLY A 154 -6.08 -3.73 -16.95
C GLY A 154 -5.32 -2.39 -16.91
N ALA A 155 -4.23 -2.27 -17.69
CA ALA A 155 -3.46 -1.02 -17.79
C ALA A 155 -4.01 -0.05 -18.86
N ASP A 156 -4.91 -0.51 -19.70
CA ASP A 156 -5.58 0.28 -20.75
C ASP A 156 -6.84 0.97 -20.19
N LEU A 157 -6.63 2.04 -19.45
CA LEU A 157 -7.71 2.80 -18.81
C LEU A 157 -8.57 3.57 -19.81
N TYR A 158 -8.05 3.85 -21.02
CA TYR A 158 -8.79 4.55 -22.07
C TYR A 158 -10.00 3.76 -22.58
N SER A 159 -9.93 2.44 -22.49
CA SER A 159 -10.91 1.51 -23.05
C SER A 159 -11.94 0.99 -22.03
N SER A 160 -12.14 1.71 -20.89
CA SER A 160 -13.13 1.30 -19.89
C SER A 160 -14.52 1.11 -20.50
N ASP A 161 -15.15 -0.05 -20.24
CA ASP A 161 -16.47 -0.46 -20.71
C ASP A 161 -17.59 -0.16 -19.68
N MET A 162 -17.27 0.13 -18.40
CA MET A 162 -18.24 0.55 -17.41
C MET A 162 -18.97 1.79 -17.88
N SER A 163 -20.29 1.70 -18.01
CA SER A 163 -21.14 2.76 -18.55
C SER A 163 -21.93 3.47 -17.46
N LEU A 164 -22.12 4.77 -17.62
CA LEU A 164 -23.04 5.59 -16.81
C LEU A 164 -23.98 6.32 -17.77
N THR A 165 -25.24 5.86 -17.81
CA THR A 165 -26.25 6.39 -18.71
C THR A 165 -27.13 7.41 -18.01
N PRO A 166 -27.19 8.69 -18.47
CA PRO A 166 -28.07 9.69 -17.90
C PRO A 166 -29.56 9.36 -18.11
N LEU A 167 -30.34 9.58 -17.05
CA LEU A 167 -31.81 9.45 -17.09
C LEU A 167 -32.53 10.79 -16.94
N GLY A 168 -31.77 11.89 -16.86
CA GLY A 168 -32.27 13.22 -16.57
C GLY A 168 -32.45 13.50 -15.07
N GLU A 169 -32.59 14.79 -14.74
CA GLU A 169 -32.78 15.26 -13.37
C GLU A 169 -31.71 14.81 -12.37
N GLY A 170 -30.43 14.73 -12.80
CA GLY A 170 -29.32 14.29 -11.95
C GLY A 170 -29.33 12.81 -11.57
N ARG A 171 -30.08 12.00 -12.31
CA ARG A 171 -30.16 10.55 -12.15
C ARG A 171 -29.46 9.83 -13.29
N TYR A 172 -28.82 8.71 -12.95
CA TYR A 172 -28.07 7.88 -13.89
C TYR A 172 -28.32 6.41 -13.57
N VAL A 173 -27.99 5.55 -14.53
CA VAL A 173 -27.90 4.12 -14.33
C VAL A 173 -26.50 3.64 -14.76
N ALA A 174 -25.87 2.81 -13.93
CA ALA A 174 -24.57 2.24 -14.21
C ALA A 174 -24.70 0.74 -14.57
N ASP A 175 -23.99 0.34 -15.63
CA ASP A 175 -23.92 -1.05 -16.09
C ASP A 175 -22.48 -1.39 -16.49
N GLY A 176 -22.01 -2.58 -16.09
CA GLY A 176 -20.69 -3.08 -16.43
C GLY A 176 -20.02 -3.86 -15.33
N GLY A 177 -18.85 -4.42 -15.63
CA GLY A 177 -18.09 -5.24 -14.69
C GLY A 177 -16.73 -4.67 -14.36
N LYS A 178 -16.27 -4.93 -13.15
CA LYS A 178 -14.92 -4.60 -12.66
C LYS A 178 -14.20 -5.86 -12.21
N TYR A 179 -12.88 -5.89 -12.40
CA TYR A 179 -12.06 -7.08 -12.17
C TYR A 179 -10.74 -6.72 -11.47
N TYR A 180 -10.27 -7.58 -10.58
CA TYR A 180 -9.13 -7.34 -9.69
C TYR A 180 -9.36 -6.20 -8.68
N ILE A 181 -10.54 -6.16 -8.07
CA ILE A 181 -10.91 -5.11 -7.12
C ILE A 181 -10.79 -5.61 -5.68
N GLY A 182 -9.70 -5.25 -5.03
CA GLY A 182 -9.52 -5.57 -3.61
C GLY A 182 -10.54 -4.88 -2.71
N ASN A 183 -10.85 -5.48 -1.57
CA ASN A 183 -11.81 -5.00 -0.56
C ASN A 183 -13.28 -4.90 -1.03
N ALA A 184 -13.60 -5.12 -2.30
CA ALA A 184 -14.95 -4.88 -2.83
C ALA A 184 -16.03 -5.80 -2.22
N ASN A 185 -15.62 -6.81 -1.44
CA ASN A 185 -16.51 -7.67 -0.65
C ASN A 185 -17.01 -7.04 0.64
N LYS A 186 -16.31 -6.02 1.18
CA LYS A 186 -16.55 -5.41 2.51
C LYS A 186 -16.31 -3.90 2.56
N ALA A 187 -16.09 -3.27 1.41
CA ALA A 187 -15.91 -1.82 1.36
C ALA A 187 -17.20 -1.10 1.75
N GLY A 188 -17.07 0.02 2.47
CA GLY A 188 -18.20 0.90 2.69
C GLY A 188 -18.57 1.72 1.45
N ILE A 189 -17.56 2.03 0.61
CA ILE A 189 -17.72 2.64 -0.71
C ILE A 189 -16.72 2.00 -1.67
N VAL A 190 -17.17 1.69 -2.87
CA VAL A 190 -16.32 1.37 -4.02
C VAL A 190 -16.29 2.58 -4.95
N SER A 191 -15.15 3.29 -5.00
CA SER A 191 -14.95 4.34 -6.02
C SER A 191 -14.87 3.67 -7.39
N THR A 192 -15.88 3.85 -8.22
CA THR A 192 -16.04 3.15 -9.50
C THR A 192 -15.79 4.11 -10.67
N PHE A 193 -14.92 3.69 -11.59
CA PHE A 193 -14.56 4.43 -12.80
C PHE A 193 -15.35 3.95 -14.00
N GLY A 194 -15.90 4.88 -14.78
CA GLY A 194 -16.65 4.56 -16.00
C GLY A 194 -16.68 5.71 -16.99
N LYS A 195 -17.59 5.61 -17.93
CA LYS A 195 -17.83 6.62 -18.98
C LYS A 195 -19.30 6.98 -19.05
N ASN A 196 -19.57 8.25 -19.18
CA ASN A 196 -20.90 8.75 -19.53
C ASN A 196 -21.23 8.35 -20.97
N THR A 197 -22.37 7.70 -21.21
CA THR A 197 -22.75 7.17 -22.51
C THR A 197 -23.13 8.25 -23.54
N GLU A 198 -23.57 9.43 -23.09
CA GLU A 198 -23.96 10.52 -23.97
C GLU A 198 -22.76 11.40 -24.37
N THR A 199 -21.87 11.70 -23.40
CA THR A 199 -20.75 12.61 -23.65
C THR A 199 -19.43 11.88 -23.97
N GLY A 200 -19.31 10.60 -23.61
CA GLY A 200 -18.07 9.83 -23.68
C GLY A 200 -17.02 10.24 -22.64
N GLU A 201 -17.33 11.16 -21.75
CA GLU A 201 -16.42 11.63 -20.72
C GLU A 201 -16.25 10.59 -19.61
N TYR A 202 -15.06 10.55 -19.00
CA TYR A 202 -14.79 9.73 -17.83
C TYR A 202 -15.55 10.26 -16.63
N VAL A 203 -15.91 9.33 -15.73
CA VAL A 203 -16.63 9.64 -14.51
C VAL A 203 -16.15 8.73 -13.38
N TRP A 204 -15.99 9.29 -12.19
CA TRP A 204 -15.93 8.56 -10.93
C TRP A 204 -17.24 8.71 -10.19
N PHE A 205 -17.75 7.61 -9.68
CA PHE A 205 -18.93 7.60 -8.82
C PHE A 205 -18.76 6.63 -7.65
N ALA A 206 -19.49 6.89 -6.56
CA ALA A 206 -19.49 6.03 -5.37
C ALA A 206 -20.52 4.91 -5.56
N ALA A 207 -20.11 3.67 -5.45
CA ALA A 207 -21.00 2.51 -5.43
C ALA A 207 -21.04 1.90 -4.03
N ASP A 208 -22.23 1.53 -3.58
CA ASP A 208 -22.49 0.84 -2.33
C ASP A 208 -22.54 -0.67 -2.59
N PRO A 209 -21.62 -1.47 -2.03
CA PRO A 209 -21.62 -2.92 -2.21
C PRO A 209 -22.80 -3.65 -1.58
N GLU A 210 -23.55 -3.00 -0.69
CA GLU A 210 -24.75 -3.58 -0.06
C GLU A 210 -26.02 -3.37 -0.88
N HIS A 211 -25.95 -2.61 -2.00
CA HIS A 211 -27.09 -2.36 -2.85
C HIS A 211 -27.45 -3.58 -3.69
N ASP A 212 -28.75 -3.90 -3.86
CA ASP A 212 -29.26 -5.07 -4.60
C ASP A 212 -28.76 -5.19 -6.06
N ASN A 213 -28.44 -4.06 -6.69
CA ASN A 213 -27.91 -4.00 -8.07
C ASN A 213 -26.37 -4.08 -8.14
N TYR A 214 -25.69 -4.26 -7.01
CA TYR A 214 -24.27 -4.56 -6.95
C TYR A 214 -24.10 -6.09 -6.79
N ASP A 215 -23.59 -6.73 -7.83
CA ASP A 215 -23.37 -8.18 -7.85
C ASP A 215 -21.90 -8.49 -7.56
N LEU A 216 -21.62 -9.06 -6.39
CA LEU A 216 -20.31 -9.59 -6.03
C LEU A 216 -20.13 -10.97 -6.65
N VAL A 217 -19.57 -11.04 -7.87
CA VAL A 217 -19.52 -12.24 -8.69
C VAL A 217 -18.62 -13.32 -8.09
N GLN A 218 -17.36 -12.98 -7.75
CA GLN A 218 -16.42 -13.95 -7.18
C GLN A 218 -15.16 -13.28 -6.59
N ASN A 219 -14.44 -14.06 -5.75
CA ASN A 219 -13.03 -13.79 -5.47
C ASN A 219 -12.19 -14.39 -6.60
N VAL A 220 -11.39 -13.58 -7.28
CA VAL A 220 -10.59 -14.00 -8.45
C VAL A 220 -9.20 -14.51 -8.10
N VAL A 221 -8.83 -14.52 -6.81
CA VAL A 221 -7.52 -14.96 -6.33
C VAL A 221 -7.63 -16.09 -5.32
N ASP A 222 -6.62 -16.92 -5.31
CA ASP A 222 -6.47 -18.01 -4.35
C ASP A 222 -5.51 -17.57 -3.22
N TRP A 223 -5.98 -16.65 -2.38
CA TRP A 223 -5.19 -15.98 -1.37
C TRP A 223 -6.04 -15.60 -0.14
N GLU A 224 -5.44 -15.29 1.01
CA GLU A 224 -6.15 -14.86 2.22
C GLU A 224 -6.95 -13.55 2.00
N GLY A 225 -6.41 -12.62 1.20
CA GLY A 225 -7.09 -11.40 0.82
C GLY A 225 -8.24 -11.64 -0.16
N TYR A 226 -9.15 -10.67 -0.24
CA TYR A 226 -10.27 -10.73 -1.18
C TYR A 226 -10.07 -9.74 -2.33
N VAL A 227 -10.01 -10.27 -3.54
CA VAL A 227 -9.89 -9.49 -4.78
C VAL A 227 -11.06 -9.86 -5.68
N ALA A 228 -12.00 -8.95 -5.82
CA ALA A 228 -13.28 -9.23 -6.43
C ALA A 228 -13.31 -9.07 -7.96
N GLU A 229 -14.16 -9.84 -8.59
CA GLU A 229 -14.95 -9.46 -9.75
C GLU A 229 -16.32 -9.01 -9.23
N TYR A 230 -16.78 -7.82 -9.63
CA TYR A 230 -18.14 -7.37 -9.37
C TYR A 230 -18.77 -6.78 -10.64
N ALA A 231 -20.09 -6.78 -10.67
CA ALA A 231 -20.88 -6.16 -11.74
C ALA A 231 -21.93 -5.21 -11.17
N LEU A 232 -22.20 -4.14 -11.91
CA LEU A 232 -23.34 -3.27 -11.70
C LEU A 232 -24.36 -3.58 -12.79
N ASN A 233 -25.60 -3.87 -12.38
CA ASN A 233 -26.66 -4.29 -13.28
C ASN A 233 -27.89 -3.38 -13.10
N GLY A 234 -27.95 -2.32 -13.91
CA GLY A 234 -28.97 -1.28 -13.72
C GLY A 234 -28.81 -0.55 -12.37
N TYR A 235 -27.58 -0.34 -11.92
CA TYR A 235 -27.28 0.28 -10.63
C TYR A 235 -27.65 1.76 -10.64
N PRO A 236 -28.52 2.23 -9.73
CA PRO A 236 -28.91 3.64 -9.68
C PRO A 236 -27.78 4.50 -9.13
N VAL A 237 -27.47 5.58 -9.81
CA VAL A 237 -26.51 6.61 -9.39
C VAL A 237 -27.20 7.96 -9.41
N THR A 238 -26.99 8.76 -8.39
CA THR A 238 -27.49 10.11 -8.28
C THR A 238 -26.37 11.14 -8.42
N GLU A 239 -26.70 12.40 -8.59
CA GLU A 239 -25.71 13.48 -8.64
C GLU A 239 -24.87 13.55 -7.33
N ASP A 240 -25.47 13.18 -6.19
CA ASP A 240 -24.77 13.13 -4.89
C ASP A 240 -23.70 12.02 -4.84
N ASP A 241 -23.79 11.00 -5.71
CA ASP A 241 -22.82 9.92 -5.79
C ASP A 241 -21.68 10.20 -6.77
N ILE A 242 -21.80 11.22 -7.62
CA ILE A 242 -20.75 11.61 -8.58
C ILE A 242 -19.58 12.23 -7.83
N LEU A 243 -18.39 11.67 -8.04
CA LEU A 243 -17.14 12.13 -7.41
C LEU A 243 -16.40 13.15 -8.29
N SER A 244 -16.29 12.88 -9.58
CA SER A 244 -15.66 13.77 -10.57
C SER A 244 -16.00 13.34 -12.00
N THR A 245 -15.89 14.27 -12.95
CA THR A 245 -16.21 14.06 -14.36
C THR A 245 -15.10 14.60 -15.27
N GLY A 246 -15.08 14.16 -16.51
CA GLY A 246 -14.19 14.67 -17.56
C GLY A 246 -12.69 14.55 -17.22
N SER A 247 -11.98 15.66 -17.40
CA SER A 247 -10.53 15.70 -17.10
C SER A 247 -10.21 15.52 -15.63
N GLU A 248 -11.07 15.98 -14.72
CA GLU A 248 -10.87 15.80 -13.28
C GLU A 248 -10.96 14.32 -12.87
N ALA A 249 -11.88 13.57 -13.49
CA ALA A 249 -11.98 12.13 -13.27
C ALA A 249 -10.73 11.39 -13.74
N TRP A 250 -10.19 11.77 -14.90
CA TRP A 250 -8.97 11.20 -15.44
C TRP A 250 -7.75 11.52 -14.54
N ASP A 251 -7.60 12.78 -14.17
CA ASP A 251 -6.50 13.21 -13.31
C ASP A 251 -6.58 12.54 -11.91
N SER A 252 -7.78 12.39 -11.37
CA SER A 252 -8.03 11.68 -10.11
C SER A 252 -7.58 10.21 -10.20
N ALA A 253 -7.86 9.50 -11.30
CA ALA A 253 -7.39 8.13 -11.51
C ALA A 253 -5.85 8.06 -11.46
N LEU A 254 -5.17 8.91 -12.24
CA LEU A 254 -3.72 8.90 -12.34
C LEU A 254 -3.04 9.34 -11.03
N ASN A 255 -3.58 10.36 -10.37
CA ASN A 255 -3.06 10.86 -9.09
C ASN A 255 -3.21 9.80 -7.99
N THR A 256 -4.35 9.12 -7.92
CA THR A 256 -4.56 8.00 -6.97
C THR A 256 -3.51 6.91 -7.16
N ILE A 257 -3.28 6.47 -8.40
CA ILE A 257 -2.27 5.47 -8.72
C ILE A 257 -0.86 5.95 -8.33
N ASN A 258 -0.55 7.23 -8.53
CA ASN A 258 0.75 7.80 -8.17
C ASN A 258 0.98 7.83 -6.65
N VAL A 259 -0.06 8.13 -5.87
CA VAL A 259 -0.02 8.08 -4.40
C VAL A 259 0.20 6.63 -3.92
N GLY A 260 -0.52 5.66 -4.52
CA GLY A 260 -0.45 4.26 -4.12
C GLY A 260 0.91 3.60 -4.39
N LYS A 261 1.55 3.94 -5.51
CA LYS A 261 2.74 3.21 -6.01
C LYS A 261 3.89 3.05 -5.03
N PHE A 262 4.23 4.09 -4.29
CA PHE A 262 5.41 4.01 -3.42
C PHE A 262 5.21 3.09 -2.22
N ASN A 263 3.96 2.88 -1.77
CA ASN A 263 3.62 2.00 -0.65
C ASN A 263 4.07 0.54 -0.90
N LEU A 264 4.03 0.08 -2.16
CA LEU A 264 4.45 -1.29 -2.51
C LEU A 264 5.94 -1.53 -2.23
N GLY A 265 6.76 -0.50 -2.38
CA GLY A 265 8.19 -0.59 -2.02
C GLY A 265 8.38 -0.76 -0.51
N TRP A 266 7.63 -0.04 0.30
CA TRP A 266 7.71 -0.14 1.76
C TRP A 266 7.18 -1.48 2.29
N ALA A 267 6.10 -2.01 1.71
CA ALA A 267 5.65 -3.37 2.03
C ALA A 267 6.70 -4.42 1.66
N ALA A 268 7.34 -4.27 0.48
CA ALA A 268 8.41 -5.18 0.06
C ALA A 268 9.62 -5.16 1.01
N LEU A 269 9.93 -4.00 1.60
CA LEU A 269 10.95 -3.89 2.66
C LEU A 269 10.58 -4.75 3.85
N GLY A 270 9.39 -4.58 4.41
CA GLY A 270 8.93 -5.36 5.56
C GLY A 270 8.98 -6.88 5.30
N ILE A 271 8.49 -7.34 4.15
CA ILE A 271 8.56 -8.76 3.76
C ILE A 271 10.01 -9.25 3.70
N ALA A 272 10.89 -8.48 3.04
CA ALA A 272 12.29 -8.87 2.87
C ALA A 272 13.05 -8.91 4.21
N GLU A 273 12.75 -7.98 5.12
CA GLU A 273 13.32 -7.93 6.47
C GLU A 273 12.87 -9.14 7.31
N HIS A 274 11.59 -9.51 7.26
CA HIS A 274 11.11 -10.70 7.95
C HIS A 274 11.76 -11.97 7.39
N ALA A 275 11.79 -12.12 6.07
CA ALA A 275 12.47 -13.26 5.43
C ALA A 275 13.96 -13.35 5.83
N PHE A 276 14.64 -12.20 5.92
CA PHE A 276 16.02 -12.13 6.38
C PHE A 276 16.18 -12.64 7.82
N TYR A 277 15.31 -12.22 8.74
CA TYR A 277 15.34 -12.70 10.11
C TYR A 277 15.02 -14.18 10.25
N GLU A 278 14.11 -14.72 9.46
CA GLU A 278 13.81 -16.17 9.44
C GLU A 278 15.06 -16.97 9.02
N GLY A 279 15.72 -16.54 7.95
CA GLY A 279 16.97 -17.19 7.50
C GLY A 279 18.11 -17.05 8.51
N LEU A 280 18.27 -15.87 9.10
CA LEU A 280 19.30 -15.60 10.11
C LEU A 280 19.10 -16.46 11.37
N ASN A 281 17.86 -16.50 11.89
CA ASN A 281 17.53 -17.32 13.08
C ASN A 281 17.76 -18.81 12.80
N HIS A 282 17.36 -19.28 11.61
CA HIS A 282 17.63 -20.66 11.19
C HIS A 282 19.14 -20.96 11.15
N ALA A 283 19.93 -20.13 10.50
CA ALA A 283 21.39 -20.35 10.37
C ALA A 283 22.11 -20.24 11.71
N ALA A 284 21.69 -19.32 12.58
CA ALA A 284 22.28 -19.11 13.91
C ALA A 284 21.96 -20.23 14.93
N SER A 285 20.87 -20.98 14.70
CA SER A 285 20.45 -22.09 15.56
C SER A 285 20.88 -23.47 15.06
N ARG A 286 21.49 -23.56 13.88
CA ARG A 286 21.85 -24.84 13.25
C ARG A 286 23.36 -25.10 13.29
N ASN A 287 23.75 -26.27 13.79
CA ASN A 287 25.13 -26.70 13.76
C ASN A 287 25.35 -27.82 12.71
N LEU A 288 26.33 -27.64 11.85
CA LEU A 288 26.76 -28.62 10.84
C LEU A 288 28.28 -28.79 10.90
N TYR A 289 28.72 -30.02 10.91
CA TYR A 289 30.18 -30.37 10.94
C TYR A 289 30.92 -29.66 12.09
N GLY A 290 30.28 -29.50 13.25
CA GLY A 290 30.87 -28.84 14.42
C GLY A 290 30.97 -27.33 14.35
N LYS A 291 30.31 -26.68 13.40
CA LYS A 291 30.26 -25.22 13.23
C LYS A 291 28.82 -24.73 13.10
N TRP A 292 28.56 -23.52 13.55
CA TRP A 292 27.27 -22.87 13.23
C TRP A 292 27.18 -22.56 11.73
N VAL A 293 25.99 -22.66 11.16
CA VAL A 293 25.77 -22.35 9.72
C VAL A 293 26.20 -20.91 9.42
N THR A 294 26.03 -20.00 10.34
CA THR A 294 26.52 -18.62 10.25
C THR A 294 28.05 -18.50 10.20
N ASP A 295 28.82 -19.54 10.50
CA ASP A 295 30.28 -19.49 10.46
C ASP A 295 30.87 -19.79 9.08
N PHE A 296 30.08 -20.39 8.19
CA PHE A 296 30.53 -20.73 6.84
C PHE A 296 30.67 -19.46 5.98
N PRO A 297 31.85 -19.27 5.30
CA PRO A 297 32.10 -18.04 4.53
C PRO A 297 31.07 -17.75 3.43
N HIS A 298 30.61 -18.76 2.71
CA HIS A 298 29.61 -18.58 1.65
C HIS A 298 28.24 -18.17 2.21
N ILE A 299 27.87 -18.67 3.39
CA ILE A 299 26.64 -18.25 4.09
C ILE A 299 26.75 -16.78 4.54
N LYS A 300 27.90 -16.39 5.08
CA LYS A 300 28.17 -14.98 5.42
C LYS A 300 28.04 -14.08 4.20
N GLN A 301 28.53 -14.52 3.05
CA GLN A 301 28.42 -13.75 1.80
C GLN A 301 26.96 -13.57 1.38
N LEU A 302 26.14 -14.62 1.43
CA LEU A 302 24.70 -14.52 1.11
C LEU A 302 23.98 -13.53 2.03
N PHE A 303 24.24 -13.57 3.34
CA PHE A 303 23.69 -12.61 4.29
C PHE A 303 24.19 -11.18 4.02
N MET A 304 25.48 -11.00 3.70
CA MET A 304 26.02 -9.67 3.39
C MET A 304 25.37 -9.08 2.14
N ASP A 305 25.20 -9.89 1.10
CA ASP A 305 24.55 -9.46 -0.13
C ASP A 305 23.07 -9.11 0.12
N ALA A 306 22.33 -9.95 0.85
CA ALA A 306 20.96 -9.72 1.21
C ALA A 306 20.80 -8.43 2.07
N TYR A 307 21.60 -8.28 3.12
CA TYR A 307 21.58 -7.12 4.01
C TYR A 307 21.91 -5.82 3.26
N THR A 308 22.93 -5.83 2.42
CA THR A 308 23.32 -4.64 1.63
C THR A 308 22.18 -4.22 0.68
N ARG A 309 21.49 -5.19 0.07
CA ARG A 309 20.32 -4.90 -0.77
C ARG A 309 19.18 -4.30 0.03
N ILE A 310 18.85 -4.84 1.20
CA ILE A 310 17.80 -4.28 2.08
C ILE A 310 18.18 -2.84 2.49
N CYS A 311 19.41 -2.59 2.87
CA CYS A 311 19.87 -1.24 3.20
C CYS A 311 19.71 -0.27 2.00
N ALA A 312 20.10 -0.71 0.80
CA ALA A 312 19.94 0.09 -0.41
C ALA A 312 18.46 0.35 -0.75
N MET A 313 17.60 -0.67 -0.63
CA MET A 313 16.15 -0.54 -0.79
C MET A 313 15.58 0.49 0.18
N LYS A 314 15.94 0.42 1.45
CA LYS A 314 15.45 1.32 2.50
C LYS A 314 15.89 2.76 2.29
N LEU A 315 17.18 2.98 2.06
CA LEU A 315 17.73 4.32 1.81
C LEU A 315 17.12 4.97 0.56
N PHE A 316 16.94 4.18 -0.51
CA PHE A 316 16.30 4.67 -1.71
C PHE A 316 14.82 5.01 -1.50
N SER A 317 14.08 4.14 -0.80
CA SER A 317 12.66 4.38 -0.46
C SER A 317 12.49 5.59 0.44
N GLN A 318 13.37 5.81 1.42
CA GLN A 318 13.39 7.00 2.27
C GLN A 318 13.62 8.26 1.43
N ARG A 319 14.58 8.24 0.51
CA ARG A 319 14.85 9.39 -0.36
C ARG A 319 13.65 9.68 -1.29
N ALA A 320 13.02 8.67 -1.83
CA ALA A 320 11.82 8.84 -2.65
C ALA A 320 10.64 9.40 -1.82
N ALA A 321 10.50 8.97 -0.57
CA ALA A 321 9.52 9.52 0.36
C ALA A 321 9.77 11.02 0.64
N ASP A 322 11.04 11.48 0.71
CA ASP A 322 11.35 12.89 0.85
C ASP A 322 10.82 13.71 -0.34
N TYR A 323 11.02 13.24 -1.57
CA TYR A 323 10.47 13.89 -2.76
C TYR A 323 8.94 13.90 -2.74
N PHE A 324 8.32 12.86 -2.24
CA PHE A 324 6.88 12.77 -2.12
C PHE A 324 6.32 13.71 -1.03
N ARG A 325 7.00 13.83 0.11
CA ARG A 325 6.64 14.76 1.20
C ARG A 325 6.75 16.23 0.78
N CYS A 326 7.67 16.53 -0.12
CA CYS A 326 7.91 17.89 -0.62
C CYS A 326 7.12 18.22 -1.89
N ALA A 327 6.24 17.29 -2.34
CA ALA A 327 5.45 17.48 -3.54
C ALA A 327 4.65 18.78 -3.50
N SER A 328 4.71 19.54 -4.59
CA SER A 328 4.01 20.81 -4.78
C SER A 328 3.77 21.05 -6.28
N ALA A 329 3.10 22.14 -6.62
CA ALA A 329 2.97 22.57 -8.01
C ALA A 329 4.33 22.74 -8.71
N ASP A 330 5.33 23.21 -7.95
CA ASP A 330 6.67 23.51 -8.46
C ASP A 330 7.65 22.33 -8.35
N ASP A 331 7.35 21.33 -7.54
CA ASP A 331 8.20 20.15 -7.35
C ASP A 331 7.38 18.85 -7.45
N ARG A 332 7.43 18.28 -8.63
CA ARG A 332 6.73 17.01 -8.94
C ARG A 332 7.71 15.86 -9.20
N ARG A 333 8.91 15.91 -8.61
CA ARG A 333 9.93 14.83 -8.76
C ARG A 333 9.41 13.45 -8.33
N TYR A 334 8.46 13.39 -7.42
CA TYR A 334 7.81 12.14 -7.01
C TYR A 334 7.21 11.35 -8.18
N LEU A 335 6.79 12.02 -9.27
CA LEU A 335 6.27 11.35 -10.47
C LEU A 335 7.30 10.42 -11.12
N LEU A 336 8.60 10.73 -10.98
CA LEU A 336 9.69 9.85 -11.43
C LEU A 336 10.02 8.80 -10.36
N TYR A 337 10.14 9.22 -9.09
CA TYR A 337 10.67 8.35 -8.04
C TYR A 337 9.66 7.29 -7.56
N ASN A 338 8.36 7.58 -7.52
CA ASN A 338 7.35 6.60 -7.13
C ASN A 338 7.30 5.37 -8.06
N PRO A 339 7.29 5.50 -9.39
CA PRO A 339 7.43 4.36 -10.30
C PRO A 339 8.74 3.58 -10.12
N ILE A 340 9.86 4.26 -9.84
CA ILE A 340 11.14 3.59 -9.59
C ILE A 340 11.07 2.78 -8.29
N VAL A 341 10.53 3.32 -7.21
CA VAL A 341 10.33 2.59 -5.94
C VAL A 341 9.47 1.36 -6.19
N LYS A 342 8.31 1.53 -6.83
CA LYS A 342 7.38 0.44 -7.12
C LYS A 342 8.00 -0.66 -7.98
N MET A 343 8.80 -0.31 -8.96
CA MET A 343 9.46 -1.27 -9.84
C MET A 343 10.67 -1.92 -9.16
N LYS A 344 11.57 -1.10 -8.62
CA LYS A 344 12.91 -1.54 -8.23
C LYS A 344 12.95 -2.18 -6.85
N VAL A 345 12.23 -1.62 -5.87
CA VAL A 345 12.33 -2.13 -4.50
C VAL A 345 11.72 -3.52 -4.36
N PRO A 346 10.50 -3.82 -4.85
CA PRO A 346 9.97 -5.18 -4.80
C PRO A 346 10.80 -6.21 -5.59
N THR A 347 11.37 -5.83 -6.75
CA THR A 347 12.24 -6.76 -7.50
C THR A 347 13.56 -7.04 -6.77
N GLN A 348 14.09 -6.08 -6.00
CA GLN A 348 15.21 -6.35 -5.10
C GLN A 348 14.78 -7.22 -3.92
N GLY A 349 13.58 -7.05 -3.40
CA GLY A 349 13.00 -7.93 -2.39
C GLY A 349 12.92 -9.40 -2.85
N GLU A 350 12.52 -9.64 -4.11
CA GLU A 350 12.58 -11.00 -4.71
C GLU A 350 14.01 -11.57 -4.68
N LEU A 351 15.01 -10.76 -5.03
CA LEU A 351 16.42 -11.19 -4.99
C LEU A 351 16.91 -11.46 -3.57
N VAL A 352 16.56 -10.61 -2.60
CA VAL A 352 16.86 -10.84 -1.18
C VAL A 352 16.27 -12.17 -0.72
N THR A 353 14.99 -12.39 -1.01
CA THR A 353 14.31 -13.63 -0.62
C THR A 353 14.97 -14.86 -1.24
N ASN A 354 15.40 -14.82 -2.50
CA ASN A 354 16.12 -15.93 -3.13
C ASN A 354 17.47 -16.20 -2.47
N LEU A 355 18.26 -15.16 -2.13
CA LEU A 355 19.53 -15.34 -1.39
C LEU A 355 19.31 -15.99 -0.02
N ILE A 356 18.26 -15.59 0.69
CA ILE A 356 17.93 -16.18 1.99
C ILE A 356 17.36 -17.59 1.83
N TRP A 357 16.69 -17.89 0.73
CA TRP A 357 16.19 -19.25 0.44
C TRP A 357 17.33 -20.25 0.30
N ASP A 358 18.44 -19.85 -0.33
CA ASP A 358 19.65 -20.69 -0.41
C ASP A 358 20.24 -20.99 0.97
N VAL A 359 20.00 -20.14 1.96
CA VAL A 359 20.44 -20.37 3.36
C VAL A 359 19.46 -21.27 4.13
N ILE A 360 18.17 -20.96 4.06
CA ILE A 360 17.13 -21.67 4.84
C ILE A 360 16.76 -23.01 4.21
N ALA A 361 16.97 -23.16 2.90
CA ALA A 361 16.76 -24.38 2.12
C ALA A 361 15.34 -24.97 2.31
N ALA A 362 15.26 -26.30 2.49
CA ALA A 362 13.97 -27.00 2.65
C ALA A 362 13.17 -26.53 3.88
N LYS A 363 13.81 -25.99 4.90
CA LYS A 363 13.15 -25.40 6.07
C LYS A 363 12.18 -24.27 5.67
N GLY A 364 12.47 -23.57 4.56
CA GLY A 364 11.62 -22.52 4.02
C GLY A 364 10.24 -22.98 3.55
N PHE A 365 10.02 -24.28 3.37
CA PHE A 365 8.72 -24.87 2.99
C PHE A 365 7.90 -25.39 4.18
N GLU A 366 8.45 -25.38 5.39
CA GLU A 366 7.78 -25.95 6.53
C GLU A 366 6.60 -25.11 7.00
N LYS A 367 5.53 -25.78 7.46
CA LYS A 367 4.33 -25.13 7.98
C LYS A 367 4.59 -24.17 9.15
N ASN A 368 5.69 -24.36 9.88
CA ASN A 368 6.02 -23.57 11.08
C ASN A 368 6.96 -22.40 10.79
N THR A 369 7.29 -22.11 9.53
CA THR A 369 8.10 -20.97 9.15
C THR A 369 7.28 -19.92 8.43
N TYR A 370 7.56 -18.66 8.69
CA TYR A 370 6.96 -17.54 7.95
C TYR A 370 7.58 -17.40 6.54
N PHE A 371 8.77 -17.90 6.35
CA PHE A 371 9.54 -17.70 5.11
C PHE A 371 8.79 -18.11 3.84
N GLU A 372 8.01 -19.18 3.88
CA GLU A 372 7.22 -19.66 2.75
C GLU A 372 6.21 -18.60 2.28
N ILE A 373 5.51 -17.96 3.24
CA ILE A 373 4.58 -16.86 2.94
C ILE A 373 5.34 -15.67 2.35
N ALA A 374 6.42 -15.25 2.99
CA ALA A 374 7.25 -14.14 2.49
C ALA A 374 7.75 -14.39 1.06
N ALA A 375 8.16 -15.62 0.75
CA ALA A 375 8.63 -16.01 -0.58
C ALA A 375 7.51 -16.01 -1.64
N THR A 376 6.28 -16.23 -1.24
CA THR A 376 5.10 -16.15 -2.12
C THR A 376 4.68 -14.70 -2.31
N ASP A 377 4.51 -13.97 -1.22
CA ASP A 377 3.95 -12.62 -1.20
C ASP A 377 4.85 -11.60 -1.90
N ILE A 378 6.16 -11.67 -1.71
CA ILE A 378 7.09 -10.73 -2.36
C ILE A 378 6.96 -10.73 -3.88
N ARG A 379 6.57 -11.86 -4.49
CA ARG A 379 6.44 -12.02 -5.93
C ARG A 379 5.22 -11.32 -6.52
N SER A 380 4.21 -11.01 -5.72
CA SER A 380 3.02 -10.29 -6.14
C SER A 380 3.30 -8.79 -6.35
N LEU A 381 4.08 -8.18 -5.47
CA LEU A 381 4.29 -6.73 -5.42
C LEU A 381 4.86 -6.10 -6.72
N PRO A 382 5.80 -6.72 -7.45
CA PRO A 382 6.23 -6.18 -8.75
C PRO A 382 5.13 -6.20 -9.81
N LYS A 383 4.08 -7.00 -9.65
CA LYS A 383 3.02 -7.25 -10.63
C LYS A 383 1.75 -6.45 -10.37
N LEU A 384 1.43 -6.17 -9.10
CA LEU A 384 0.27 -5.37 -8.70
C LEU A 384 0.41 -3.90 -9.10
N GLU A 385 -0.70 -3.20 -9.35
CA GLU A 385 -0.76 -1.76 -9.63
C GLU A 385 0.18 -1.30 -10.75
N GLY A 386 0.17 -2.01 -11.84
CA GLY A 386 1.05 -1.83 -12.99
C GLY A 386 2.32 -2.70 -12.89
N THR A 387 2.60 -3.43 -13.95
CA THR A 387 3.76 -4.32 -14.04
C THR A 387 5.08 -3.55 -14.02
N VAL A 388 6.19 -4.27 -13.93
CA VAL A 388 7.55 -3.71 -14.08
C VAL A 388 7.66 -2.89 -15.38
N HIS A 389 7.12 -3.39 -16.50
CA HIS A 389 7.18 -2.71 -17.79
C HIS A 389 6.34 -1.44 -17.85
N VAL A 390 5.14 -1.42 -17.26
CA VAL A 390 4.31 -0.23 -17.13
C VAL A 390 5.04 0.88 -16.35
N ASN A 391 5.65 0.51 -15.23
CA ASN A 391 6.41 1.48 -14.43
C ASN A 391 7.71 1.93 -15.15
N MET A 392 8.34 1.07 -15.93
CA MET A 392 9.48 1.44 -16.78
C MET A 392 9.07 2.49 -17.82
N ALA A 393 7.92 2.34 -18.46
CA ALA A 393 7.39 3.33 -19.40
C ALA A 393 7.14 4.70 -18.72
N LEU A 394 6.61 4.70 -17.50
CA LEU A 394 6.43 5.92 -16.70
C LEU A 394 7.78 6.58 -16.34
N ILE A 395 8.77 5.78 -15.95
CA ILE A 395 10.13 6.28 -15.68
C ILE A 395 10.69 6.96 -16.93
N ILE A 396 10.60 6.32 -18.09
CA ILE A 396 11.06 6.89 -19.36
C ILE A 396 10.34 8.21 -19.67
N LYS A 397 9.02 8.26 -19.45
CA LYS A 397 8.22 9.49 -19.64
C LYS A 397 8.72 10.66 -18.79
N PHE A 398 9.02 10.40 -17.51
CA PHE A 398 9.37 11.47 -16.58
C PHE A 398 10.86 11.75 -16.46
N MET A 399 11.75 10.82 -16.88
CA MET A 399 13.21 11.03 -16.77
C MET A 399 13.72 12.23 -17.59
N ALA A 400 13.05 12.56 -18.72
CA ALA A 400 13.42 13.72 -19.53
C ALA A 400 13.38 15.02 -18.71
N ASN A 401 12.35 15.18 -17.86
CA ASN A 401 12.15 16.38 -17.07
C ASN A 401 13.10 16.49 -15.87
N TYR A 402 13.59 15.37 -15.34
CA TYR A 402 14.31 15.34 -14.06
C TYR A 402 15.76 14.90 -14.16
N PHE A 403 16.16 14.22 -15.25
CA PHE A 403 17.55 13.82 -15.49
C PHE A 403 18.21 14.58 -16.63
N PHE A 404 17.48 14.81 -17.74
CA PHE A 404 18.08 15.41 -18.94
C PHE A 404 17.87 16.91 -19.02
N ASN A 405 16.77 17.41 -18.50
CA ASN A 405 16.48 18.83 -18.40
C ASN A 405 16.13 19.18 -16.94
N PRO A 406 17.08 19.04 -16.01
CA PRO A 406 16.80 19.35 -14.62
C PRO A 406 16.55 20.86 -14.48
N GLY A 407 15.33 21.22 -14.10
CA GLY A 407 15.00 22.56 -13.65
C GLY A 407 15.70 22.89 -12.33
N GLN A 408 15.52 24.12 -11.87
CA GLN A 408 15.85 24.47 -10.50
C GLN A 408 14.69 23.99 -9.61
N PHE A 409 14.97 23.03 -8.72
CA PHE A 409 14.01 22.54 -7.75
C PHE A 409 14.31 23.12 -6.38
N PRO A 410 13.30 23.35 -5.54
CA PRO A 410 13.50 23.68 -4.14
C PRO A 410 14.37 22.64 -3.42
N ASP A 411 15.14 23.11 -2.44
CA ASP A 411 15.81 22.19 -1.53
C ASP A 411 14.77 21.36 -0.76
N ILE A 412 15.07 20.09 -0.57
CA ILE A 412 14.20 19.22 0.23
C ILE A 412 14.36 19.63 1.69
N PRO A 413 13.29 20.13 2.34
CA PRO A 413 13.39 20.52 3.74
C PRO A 413 13.67 19.29 4.59
N LYS A 414 14.51 19.48 5.60
CA LYS A 414 14.67 18.50 6.66
C LYS A 414 13.40 18.49 7.50
N ARG A 415 12.66 17.40 7.45
CA ARG A 415 11.39 17.25 8.16
C ARG A 415 11.52 16.13 9.17
N ASP A 416 11.60 16.51 10.44
CA ASP A 416 11.71 15.58 11.56
C ASP A 416 10.38 15.48 12.33
N ASP A 417 9.40 16.29 11.96
CA ASP A 417 8.07 16.40 12.56
C ASP A 417 6.98 15.81 11.68
N ALA A 418 5.82 15.62 12.28
CA ALA A 418 4.61 15.24 11.56
C ALA A 418 4.19 16.35 10.59
N ALA A 419 3.96 15.99 9.33
CA ALA A 419 3.60 16.92 8.28
C ALA A 419 2.27 16.56 7.63
N CYS A 420 1.47 17.59 7.32
CA CYS A 420 0.23 17.43 6.57
C CYS A 420 0.52 17.56 5.07
N ASP A 421 0.38 16.47 4.33
CA ASP A 421 0.69 16.40 2.89
C ASP A 421 -0.57 16.67 2.05
N THR A 422 -1.18 17.85 2.22
CA THR A 422 -2.47 18.21 1.58
C THR A 422 -2.39 18.23 0.05
N PHE A 423 -1.21 18.52 -0.51
CA PHE A 423 -1.03 18.53 -1.96
C PHE A 423 -1.30 17.17 -2.61
N LEU A 424 -1.14 16.06 -1.89
CA LEU A 424 -1.39 14.72 -2.41
C LEU A 424 -2.82 14.51 -2.91
N PHE A 425 -3.78 15.21 -2.30
CA PHE A 425 -5.19 15.19 -2.69
C PHE A 425 -5.61 16.37 -3.58
N ASN A 426 -4.64 17.21 -4.00
CA ASN A 426 -4.88 18.37 -4.85
C ASN A 426 -3.77 18.53 -5.89
N GLN A 427 -3.34 17.43 -6.50
CA GLN A 427 -2.19 17.42 -7.42
C GLN A 427 -2.47 18.16 -8.73
N GLY A 428 -3.73 18.39 -9.08
CA GLY A 428 -4.14 18.99 -10.33
C GLY A 428 -3.81 18.12 -11.56
N PRO A 429 -3.75 18.72 -12.75
CA PRO A 429 -3.53 17.97 -13.99
C PRO A 429 -2.23 17.19 -14.02
N THR A 430 -2.30 15.95 -14.47
CA THR A 430 -1.14 15.04 -14.67
C THR A 430 -0.54 15.25 -16.05
N LYS A 431 0.05 16.39 -16.30
CA LYS A 431 0.68 16.73 -17.60
C LYS A 431 2.09 16.18 -17.74
#